data_862cc5c39f72e24e809f2aae68c1155f
#
_entry.id   862cc5c39f72e24e809f2aae68c1155f
#
_cell.length_a   1.000
_cell.length_b   1.000
_cell.length_c   1.000
_cell.angle_alpha   90.00
_cell.angle_beta   90.00
_cell.angle_gamma   90.00
#
_symmetry.space_group_name_H-M   'P 1'
#
loop_
_entity.id
_entity.type
_entity.pdbx_description
1 polymer ?
#
loop_
_entity_poly.entity_id
_entity_poly.type
_entity_poly.pdbx_seq_one_letter_code
_entity_poly.pdbx_strand_id
1 'polypeptide(L)'
;MAGIFPEQGWVDGLVDYLNSNEKYADVAKNWEGDMIFALKADGPLKNDVSIYLDLWHGTCRSGRVLGEGEPENAAFTLAAPYGNFVRVLKGDLDPMQAMMTRKLSVKGNMGYILRNVPTVLEFVKCAQASTDKVLEG
;
A
#
# COMPACT_ATOMS: atom_id res chain seq x y z
N MET A 1 -5.48 15.12 -9.27
CA MET A 1 -6.71 14.36 -9.03
C MET A 1 -6.38 12.88 -8.93
N ALA A 2 -6.79 12.24 -7.87
CA ALA A 2 -6.51 10.83 -7.68
C ALA A 2 -7.37 9.97 -8.60
N GLY A 3 -6.82 8.85 -9.06
CA GLY A 3 -7.57 7.86 -9.81
C GLY A 3 -8.43 6.98 -8.91
N ILE A 4 -9.03 5.96 -9.50
CA ILE A 4 -9.84 5.00 -8.77
C ILE A 4 -8.92 3.87 -8.25
N PHE A 5 -8.99 3.56 -6.95
CA PHE A 5 -8.25 2.43 -6.40
C PHE A 5 -8.83 1.12 -6.95
N PRO A 6 -8.04 0.21 -7.48
CA PRO A 6 -6.58 0.11 -7.51
C PRO A 6 -5.93 0.36 -8.89
N GLU A 7 -6.38 1.34 -9.62
CA GLU A 7 -5.88 1.65 -10.96
C GLU A 7 -4.56 2.45 -10.92
N GLN A 8 -3.87 2.51 -12.05
CA GLN A 8 -2.57 3.21 -12.13
C GLN A 8 -2.68 4.69 -11.73
N GLY A 9 -3.77 5.35 -12.09
CA GLY A 9 -3.98 6.75 -11.69
C GLY A 9 -3.99 6.94 -10.18
N TRP A 10 -4.55 6.00 -9.45
CA TRP A 10 -4.52 6.03 -7.98
C TRP A 10 -3.08 5.87 -7.47
N VAL A 11 -2.33 4.95 -8.07
CA VAL A 11 -0.92 4.72 -7.70
C VAL A 11 -0.10 5.98 -7.95
N ASP A 12 -0.28 6.63 -9.10
CA ASP A 12 0.42 7.88 -9.43
C ASP A 12 0.10 8.98 -8.42
N GLY A 13 -1.17 9.11 -8.04
CA GLY A 13 -1.59 10.07 -7.03
C GLY A 13 -0.96 9.80 -5.66
N LEU A 14 -0.87 8.54 -5.26
CA LEU A 14 -0.23 8.17 -4.01
C LEU A 14 1.27 8.50 -4.03
N VAL A 15 1.96 8.19 -5.12
CA VAL A 15 3.39 8.51 -5.26
C VAL A 15 3.62 10.02 -5.10
N ASP A 16 2.81 10.84 -5.78
CA ASP A 16 2.92 12.29 -5.68
C ASP A 16 2.65 12.78 -4.26
N TYR A 17 1.63 12.21 -3.62
CA TYR A 17 1.28 12.61 -2.25
C TYR A 17 2.41 12.27 -1.27
N LEU A 18 2.96 11.06 -1.35
CA LEU A 18 4.06 10.65 -0.49
C LEU A 18 5.28 11.55 -0.67
N ASN A 19 5.61 11.89 -1.91
CA ASN A 19 6.80 12.68 -2.22
C ASN A 19 6.66 14.17 -1.89
N SER A 20 5.44 14.62 -1.61
CA SER A 20 5.19 16.01 -1.19
C SER A 20 4.80 16.12 0.29
N ASN A 21 4.80 15.02 1.03
CA ASN A 21 4.39 15.00 2.44
C ASN A 21 5.61 15.02 3.36
N GLU A 22 5.84 16.15 4.01
CA GLU A 22 7.00 16.34 4.87
C GLU A 22 7.01 15.42 6.08
N LYS A 23 5.84 15.14 6.65
CA LYS A 23 5.75 14.25 7.80
C LYS A 23 6.14 12.82 7.45
N TYR A 24 5.68 12.33 6.29
CA TYR A 24 6.07 11.01 5.82
C TYR A 24 7.59 10.97 5.57
N ALA A 25 8.13 11.97 4.90
CA ALA A 25 9.56 12.04 4.63
C ALA A 25 10.39 11.99 5.92
N ASP A 26 9.90 12.64 6.97
CA ASP A 26 10.59 12.66 8.26
C ASP A 26 10.51 11.30 8.98
N VAL A 27 9.32 10.74 9.14
CA VAL A 27 9.18 9.47 9.88
C VAL A 27 9.75 8.28 9.11
N ALA A 28 9.79 8.35 7.79
CA ALA A 28 10.26 7.26 6.91
C ALA A 28 11.71 7.44 6.44
N LYS A 29 12.42 8.44 6.93
CA LYS A 29 13.77 8.77 6.43
C LYS A 29 14.76 7.63 6.49
N ASN A 30 14.55 6.66 7.37
CA ASN A 30 15.42 5.49 7.51
C ASN A 30 14.80 4.22 6.93
N TRP A 31 13.61 4.31 6.35
CA TRP A 31 12.95 3.13 5.79
C TRP A 31 13.65 2.65 4.53
N GLU A 32 13.93 1.34 4.49
CA GLU A 32 14.54 0.68 3.34
C GLU A 32 13.77 -0.59 3.02
N GLY A 33 12.96 -0.54 1.98
CA GLY A 33 12.20 -1.71 1.55
C GLY A 33 11.08 -1.36 0.61
N ASP A 34 11.14 -1.95 -0.58
CA ASP A 34 10.02 -1.85 -1.52
C ASP A 34 8.88 -2.75 -1.08
N MET A 35 7.69 -2.49 -1.59
CA MET A 35 6.47 -3.20 -1.21
C MET A 35 5.65 -3.59 -2.41
N ILE A 36 5.03 -4.75 -2.31
CA ILE A 36 3.97 -5.18 -3.23
C ILE A 36 2.69 -5.32 -2.43
N PHE A 37 1.62 -4.72 -2.93
CA PHE A 37 0.27 -4.94 -2.43
C PHE A 37 -0.42 -5.90 -3.39
N ALA A 38 -0.63 -7.13 -2.94
CA ALA A 38 -1.27 -8.17 -3.75
C ALA A 38 -2.76 -8.25 -3.39
N LEU A 39 -3.57 -7.61 -4.22
CA LEU A 39 -5.02 -7.56 -4.05
C LEU A 39 -5.63 -8.77 -4.74
N LYS A 40 -6.33 -9.60 -3.95
CA LYS A 40 -7.00 -10.78 -4.50
C LYS A 40 -8.41 -10.41 -4.96
N ALA A 41 -8.83 -11.01 -6.07
CA ALA A 41 -10.17 -10.79 -6.64
C ALA A 41 -11.23 -11.02 -5.57
N ASP A 42 -12.13 -10.05 -5.40
CA ASP A 42 -13.16 -10.05 -4.37
C ASP A 42 -14.16 -8.96 -4.70
N GLY A 43 -15.45 -9.27 -4.63
CA GLY A 43 -16.50 -8.31 -4.92
C GLY A 43 -16.36 -7.68 -6.31
N PRO A 44 -16.23 -6.34 -6.39
CA PRO A 44 -16.12 -5.65 -7.69
C PRO A 44 -14.80 -5.89 -8.40
N LEU A 45 -13.75 -6.30 -7.69
CA LEU A 45 -12.46 -6.62 -8.31
C LEU A 45 -12.50 -8.04 -8.86
N LYS A 46 -12.52 -8.17 -10.18
CA LYS A 46 -12.74 -9.45 -10.85
C LYS A 46 -11.47 -10.26 -11.09
N ASN A 47 -10.31 -9.60 -11.05
CA ASN A 47 -9.02 -10.26 -11.26
C ASN A 47 -8.05 -9.77 -10.18
N ASP A 48 -7.06 -10.59 -9.85
CA ASP A 48 -6.00 -10.20 -8.92
C ASP A 48 -5.21 -9.04 -9.50
N VAL A 49 -4.85 -8.09 -8.65
CA VAL A 49 -4.06 -6.92 -9.03
C VAL A 49 -2.91 -6.77 -8.04
N SER A 50 -1.71 -6.56 -8.55
CA SER A 50 -0.56 -6.27 -7.69
C SER A 50 -0.05 -4.86 -7.97
N ILE A 51 0.26 -4.13 -6.89
CA ILE A 51 0.79 -2.77 -6.95
C ILE A 51 2.19 -2.79 -6.34
N TYR A 52 3.16 -2.25 -7.07
CA TYR A 52 4.54 -2.14 -6.62
C TYR A 52 4.86 -0.71 -6.22
N LEU A 53 5.48 -0.53 -5.06
CA LEU A 53 5.97 0.78 -4.58
C LEU A 53 7.41 0.66 -4.14
N ASP A 54 8.28 1.48 -4.71
CA ASP A 54 9.69 1.52 -4.34
C ASP A 54 9.92 2.59 -3.26
N LEU A 55 9.79 2.17 -2.01
CA LEU A 55 9.88 3.05 -0.84
C LEU A 55 11.30 3.04 -0.28
N TRP A 56 11.91 4.22 -0.23
CA TRP A 56 13.32 4.34 0.17
C TRP A 56 13.60 5.70 0.82
N HIS A 57 14.00 5.69 2.06
CA HIS A 57 14.42 6.88 2.82
C HIS A 57 13.43 8.05 2.74
N GLY A 58 12.15 7.75 2.92
CA GLY A 58 11.11 8.77 2.96
C GLY A 58 10.64 9.23 1.58
N THR A 59 11.11 8.59 0.52
CA THR A 59 10.72 8.89 -0.86
C THR A 59 10.08 7.65 -1.49
N CYS A 60 9.11 7.85 -2.34
CA CYS A 60 8.61 6.80 -3.22
C CYS A 60 9.21 7.03 -4.60
N ARG A 61 10.21 6.22 -4.96
CA ARG A 61 10.98 6.40 -6.20
C ARG A 61 10.21 5.99 -7.43
N SER A 62 9.30 5.03 -7.29
CA SER A 62 8.42 4.63 -8.38
C SER A 62 7.22 3.89 -7.81
N GLY A 63 6.14 3.84 -8.58
CA GLY A 63 4.96 3.07 -8.25
C GLY A 63 4.21 2.68 -9.50
N ARG A 64 3.73 1.44 -9.56
CA ARG A 64 3.02 0.97 -10.74
C ARG A 64 2.16 -0.26 -10.45
N VAL A 65 1.12 -0.42 -11.23
CA VAL A 65 0.36 -1.66 -11.27
C VAL A 65 1.17 -2.65 -12.11
N LEU A 66 1.43 -3.84 -11.56
CA LEU A 66 2.23 -4.86 -12.24
C LEU A 66 1.39 -5.56 -13.30
N GLY A 67 2.00 -5.82 -14.45
CA GLY A 67 1.38 -6.59 -15.52
C GLY A 67 1.56 -8.08 -15.31
N GLU A 68 0.83 -8.89 -16.08
CA GLU A 68 0.99 -10.33 -16.05
C GLU A 68 2.41 -10.73 -16.46
N GLY A 69 2.96 -11.70 -15.74
CA GLY A 69 4.30 -12.20 -16.00
C GLY A 69 5.42 -11.34 -15.49
N GLU A 70 5.13 -10.18 -14.87
CA GLU A 70 6.16 -9.37 -14.24
C GLU A 70 6.64 -10.05 -12.95
N PRO A 71 7.94 -10.02 -12.68
CA PRO A 71 8.45 -10.58 -11.43
C PRO A 71 7.87 -9.83 -10.24
N GLU A 72 7.32 -10.58 -9.29
CA GLU A 72 6.80 -10.02 -8.06
C GLU A 72 7.80 -10.31 -6.95
N ASN A 73 8.78 -9.45 -6.80
CA ASN A 73 9.83 -9.63 -5.81
C ASN A 73 10.14 -8.30 -5.14
N ALA A 74 9.80 -8.22 -3.87
CA ALA A 74 10.01 -7.02 -3.06
C ALA A 74 10.39 -7.43 -1.65
N ALA A 75 10.88 -6.47 -0.86
CA ALA A 75 11.23 -6.71 0.53
C ALA A 75 10.00 -7.14 1.35
N PHE A 76 8.84 -6.56 1.02
CA PHE A 76 7.57 -6.87 1.71
C PHE A 76 6.47 -7.09 0.69
N THR A 77 5.62 -8.08 0.94
CA THR A 77 4.40 -8.28 0.18
C THR A 77 3.23 -8.37 1.16
N LEU A 78 2.22 -7.51 0.96
CA LEU A 78 0.99 -7.56 1.72
C LEU A 78 -0.12 -8.08 0.81
N ALA A 79 -0.71 -9.20 1.19
CA ALA A 79 -1.74 -9.86 0.39
C ALA A 79 -3.05 -9.94 1.16
N ALA A 80 -4.16 -9.68 0.49
CA ALA A 80 -5.49 -9.79 1.08
C ALA A 80 -6.55 -9.71 0.00
N PRO A 81 -7.79 -10.13 0.31
CA PRO A 81 -8.92 -9.84 -0.56
C PRO A 81 -9.10 -8.33 -0.73
N TYR A 82 -9.56 -7.91 -1.89
CA TYR A 82 -9.76 -6.50 -2.21
C TYR A 82 -10.52 -5.74 -1.12
N GLY A 83 -11.61 -6.34 -0.60
CA GLY A 83 -12.42 -5.69 0.43
C GLY A 83 -11.65 -5.31 1.69
N ASN A 84 -10.64 -6.10 2.08
CA ASN A 84 -9.85 -5.76 3.27
C ASN A 84 -8.97 -4.53 3.02
N PHE A 85 -8.40 -4.38 1.82
CA PHE A 85 -7.68 -3.16 1.47
C PHE A 85 -8.60 -1.94 1.47
N VAL A 86 -9.81 -2.08 0.93
CA VAL A 86 -10.79 -0.99 0.93
C VAL A 86 -11.15 -0.58 2.35
N ARG A 87 -11.33 -1.55 3.26
CA ARG A 87 -11.64 -1.25 4.65
C ARG A 87 -10.52 -0.47 5.34
N VAL A 88 -9.26 -0.80 5.05
CA VAL A 88 -8.12 -0.04 5.56
C VAL A 88 -8.15 1.39 5.01
N LEU A 89 -8.38 1.54 3.71
CA LEU A 89 -8.42 2.87 3.07
C LEU A 89 -9.56 3.73 3.58
N LYS A 90 -10.69 3.11 3.97
CA LYS A 90 -11.85 3.84 4.53
C LYS A 90 -11.72 4.09 6.03
N GLY A 91 -10.68 3.54 6.67
CA GLY A 91 -10.49 3.70 8.11
C GLY A 91 -11.30 2.71 8.96
N ASP A 92 -11.92 1.71 8.34
CA ASP A 92 -12.77 0.73 9.04
C ASP A 92 -11.98 -0.46 9.57
N LEU A 93 -10.73 -0.61 9.17
CA LEU A 93 -9.87 -1.71 9.58
C LEU A 93 -8.49 -1.14 9.91
N ASP A 94 -8.07 -1.33 11.16
CA ASP A 94 -6.73 -0.89 11.59
C ASP A 94 -5.65 -1.72 10.91
N PRO A 95 -4.68 -1.09 10.23
CA PRO A 95 -3.67 -1.84 9.47
C PRO A 95 -2.78 -2.73 10.34
N MET A 96 -2.39 -2.28 11.53
CA MET A 96 -1.55 -3.10 12.40
C MET A 96 -2.31 -4.32 12.92
N GLN A 97 -3.55 -4.11 13.34
CA GLN A 97 -4.40 -5.21 13.79
C GLN A 97 -4.69 -6.18 12.64
N ALA A 98 -4.91 -5.66 11.44
CA ALA A 98 -5.14 -6.49 10.25
C ALA A 98 -3.94 -7.39 9.96
N MET A 99 -2.72 -6.89 10.12
CA MET A 99 -1.52 -7.70 9.96
C MET A 99 -1.40 -8.75 11.06
N MET A 100 -1.70 -8.39 12.31
CA MET A 100 -1.62 -9.31 13.44
C MET A 100 -2.67 -10.41 13.38
N THR A 101 -3.84 -10.14 12.84
CA THR A 101 -4.93 -11.11 12.70
C THR A 101 -4.98 -11.77 11.31
N ARG A 102 -3.98 -11.50 10.48
CA ARG A 102 -3.83 -12.05 9.13
C ARG A 102 -4.94 -11.68 8.15
N LYS A 103 -5.65 -10.60 8.43
CA LYS A 103 -6.56 -9.98 7.44
C LYS A 103 -5.76 -9.31 6.32
N LEU A 104 -4.51 -8.93 6.63
CA LEU A 104 -3.47 -8.60 5.66
C LEU A 104 -2.30 -9.55 5.92
N SER A 105 -2.05 -10.46 5.00
CA SER A 105 -0.91 -11.38 5.11
C SER A 105 0.37 -10.66 4.75
N VAL A 106 1.38 -10.75 5.61
CA VAL A 106 2.68 -10.12 5.38
C VAL A 106 3.71 -11.16 5.03
N LYS A 107 4.40 -10.96 3.90
CA LYS A 107 5.59 -11.72 3.54
C LYS A 107 6.77 -10.75 3.63
N GLY A 108 7.77 -11.09 4.45
CA GLY A 108 8.91 -10.24 4.70
C GLY A 108 9.22 -10.18 6.20
N ASN A 109 10.13 -9.30 6.57
CA ASN A 109 10.59 -9.20 7.96
C ASN A 109 9.58 -8.44 8.83
N MET A 110 8.70 -9.17 9.51
CA MET A 110 7.70 -8.57 10.39
C MET A 110 8.34 -7.79 11.53
N GLY A 111 9.49 -8.22 12.03
CA GLY A 111 10.21 -7.48 13.06
C GLY A 111 10.61 -6.09 12.60
N TYR A 112 11.01 -5.95 11.34
CA TYR A 112 11.33 -4.63 10.77
C TYR A 112 10.11 -3.72 10.76
N ILE A 113 8.96 -4.26 10.34
CA ILE A 113 7.70 -3.51 10.35
C ILE A 113 7.35 -3.07 11.76
N LEU A 114 7.47 -3.97 12.75
CA LEU A 114 7.12 -3.66 14.13
C LEU A 114 8.06 -2.61 14.76
N ARG A 115 9.30 -2.52 14.28
CA ARG A 115 10.24 -1.48 14.74
C ARG A 115 10.01 -0.14 14.03
N ASN A 116 9.16 -0.11 12.99
CA ASN A 116 8.93 1.09 12.18
C ASN A 116 7.44 1.42 12.08
N VAL A 117 6.70 1.18 13.17
CA VAL A 117 5.25 1.44 13.20
C VAL A 117 4.89 2.88 12.80
N PRO A 118 5.59 3.93 13.28
CA PRO A 118 5.25 5.30 12.85
C PRO A 118 5.32 5.48 11.33
N THR A 119 6.29 4.84 10.66
CA THR A 119 6.40 4.90 9.21
C THR A 119 5.19 4.22 8.55
N VAL A 120 4.83 3.03 9.02
CA VAL A 120 3.70 2.28 8.47
C VAL A 120 2.40 3.07 8.65
N LEU A 121 2.16 3.60 9.83
CA LEU A 121 0.93 4.35 10.10
C LEU A 121 0.85 5.64 9.28
N GLU A 122 1.95 6.34 9.11
CA GLU A 122 1.96 7.55 8.28
C GLU A 122 1.75 7.22 6.81
N PHE A 123 2.35 6.13 6.33
CA PHE A 123 2.10 5.65 4.97
C PHE A 123 0.60 5.39 4.75
N VAL A 124 -0.04 4.70 5.69
CA VAL A 124 -1.48 4.41 5.58
C VAL A 124 -2.30 5.68 5.58
N LYS A 125 -1.95 6.67 6.41
CA LYS A 125 -2.64 7.97 6.41
C LYS A 125 -2.51 8.65 5.05
N CYS A 126 -1.35 8.59 4.43
CA CYS A 126 -1.14 9.14 3.10
C CYS A 126 -2.01 8.42 2.06
N ALA A 127 -2.08 7.09 2.14
CA ALA A 127 -2.92 6.31 1.24
C ALA A 127 -4.41 6.65 1.41
N GLN A 128 -4.86 6.82 2.66
CA GLN A 128 -6.23 7.23 2.94
C GLN A 128 -6.52 8.62 2.38
N ALA A 129 -5.61 9.57 2.59
CA ALA A 129 -5.77 10.95 2.12
C ALA A 129 -5.78 11.03 0.59
N SER A 130 -5.06 10.12 -0.08
CA SER A 130 -4.99 10.07 -1.55
C SER A 130 -6.19 9.39 -2.20
N THR A 131 -7.08 8.79 -1.41
CA THR A 131 -8.15 7.95 -1.93
C THR A 131 -9.47 8.70 -1.92
N ASP A 132 -9.98 9.06 -3.11
CA ASP A 132 -11.30 9.64 -3.27
C ASP A 132 -12.32 8.58 -3.64
N LYS A 133 -11.93 7.64 -4.49
CA LYS A 133 -12.82 6.61 -5.04
C LYS A 133 -12.16 5.25 -5.02
N VAL A 134 -12.96 4.23 -4.75
CA VAL A 134 -12.57 2.83 -4.88
C VAL A 134 -13.47 2.17 -5.90
N LEU A 135 -12.96 1.10 -6.53
CA LEU A 135 -13.75 0.32 -7.46
C LEU A 135 -14.96 -0.29 -6.74
N GLU A 136 -16.17 -0.06 -7.27
CA GLU A 136 -17.41 -0.58 -6.72
C GLU A 136 -18.18 -1.37 -7.77
N GLY A 137 -18.90 -2.37 -7.32
CA GLY A 137 -19.68 -3.21 -8.22
C GLY A 137 -21.14 -2.96 -8.19
#